data_1449ae442437bbd6467671973639a679
#
_entry.id   1449ae442437bbd6467671973639a679
#
_cell.length_a   1.000
_cell.length_b   1.000
_cell.length_c   1.000
_cell.angle_alpha   90.00
_cell.angle_beta   90.00
_cell.angle_gamma   90.00
#
_symmetry.space_group_name_H-M   'P 1'
#
loop_
_entity.id
_entity.type
_entity.pdbx_description
1 polymer ?
#
loop_
_entity_poly.entity_id
_entity_poly.type
_entity_poly.pdbx_seq_one_letter_code
_entity_poly.pdbx_strand_id
1 'polypeptide(L)'
;MRLFFSFLLFTIAPPLAAQESGPEILKALPVDADPVAQETAAPSDPVTSTAAISTQSPSDKAPKILQGDHATDPKPTGDDATRLQIFLDQSNFGPGVIDGKIGLFSELAVKSWNEVNGHPPDDWSAVTAAARKAVPTPYAVALVPEIANEWVNTGLSTKREKQAKSKRMSYRSIAEFMSERYHTDIPTLITLNPSKNIHGLKTKDDITVPNVVPFLVEDLTDRAWKELEDLSERHVVVDTKMNQVRIFAAAPRPTIITDPNAPVLTSANTGLLASFPITPGKPQFIRFGSWKLQTMVALPWWRFDQQLLDTGKRSEEALMIPPGPNSPVGIIWCGTTRPGIGMHGTSDPETIGRSRSAGCIRLCNWNAIQLPHLIRPGATVEIR
;
A
#
# COMPACT_ATOMS: atom_id res chain seq x y z
N MET A 1 48.80 -28.53 -38.58
CA MET A 1 47.61 -28.53 -37.73
C MET A 1 47.24 -27.06 -37.48
N ARG A 2 46.35 -26.51 -38.33
CA ARG A 2 45.97 -25.09 -38.32
C ARG A 2 44.58 -24.99 -37.71
N LEU A 3 44.46 -24.30 -36.54
CA LEU A 3 43.21 -23.96 -35.94
C LEU A 3 42.62 -22.73 -36.66
N PHE A 4 41.40 -22.86 -37.19
CA PHE A 4 40.56 -21.75 -37.64
C PHE A 4 39.77 -21.19 -36.47
N PHE A 5 40.01 -19.92 -36.14
CA PHE A 5 39.12 -19.12 -35.30
C PHE A 5 38.10 -18.40 -36.19
N SER A 6 36.83 -18.73 -36.02
CA SER A 6 35.73 -18.04 -36.70
C SER A 6 35.31 -16.86 -35.82
N PHE A 7 35.54 -15.63 -36.30
CA PHE A 7 35.00 -14.41 -35.69
C PHE A 7 33.57 -14.20 -36.18
N LEU A 8 32.63 -14.21 -35.26
CA LEU A 8 31.24 -13.81 -35.51
C LEU A 8 31.15 -12.28 -35.34
N LEU A 9 30.97 -11.54 -36.45
CA LEU A 9 30.67 -10.11 -36.41
C LEU A 9 29.21 -9.91 -36.01
N PHE A 10 28.98 -9.33 -34.81
CA PHE A 10 27.70 -8.74 -34.46
C PHE A 10 27.60 -7.34 -35.04
N THR A 11 26.75 -7.14 -36.02
CA THR A 11 26.37 -5.82 -36.52
C THR A 11 25.41 -5.17 -35.51
N ILE A 12 25.90 -4.11 -34.85
CA ILE A 12 25.10 -3.24 -34.00
C ILE A 12 24.34 -2.27 -34.90
N ALA A 13 23.01 -2.36 -34.94
CA ALA A 13 22.15 -1.37 -35.56
C ALA A 13 22.15 -0.07 -34.71
N PRO A 14 22.14 1.12 -35.33
CA PRO A 14 22.12 2.38 -34.61
C PRO A 14 20.78 2.57 -33.92
N PRO A 15 20.71 3.23 -32.73
CA PRO A 15 19.47 3.51 -32.04
C PRO A 15 18.64 4.51 -32.84
N LEU A 16 17.34 4.19 -32.97
CA LEU A 16 16.33 5.09 -33.51
C LEU A 16 16.30 6.34 -32.62
N ALA A 17 16.50 7.51 -33.21
CA ALA A 17 16.38 8.79 -32.52
C ALA A 17 14.96 8.95 -32.01
N ALA A 18 14.81 8.96 -30.68
CA ALA A 18 13.58 9.35 -30.02
C ALA A 18 13.39 10.86 -30.23
N GLN A 19 12.29 11.25 -30.85
CA GLN A 19 11.83 12.63 -30.85
C GLN A 19 11.53 13.04 -29.41
N GLU A 20 12.29 14.01 -28.89
CA GLU A 20 11.98 14.70 -27.64
C GLU A 20 10.68 15.51 -27.81
N SER A 21 9.57 14.91 -27.45
CA SER A 21 8.38 15.67 -27.03
C SER A 21 8.65 16.17 -25.62
N GLY A 22 8.73 17.49 -25.43
CA GLY A 22 8.90 18.11 -24.12
C GLY A 22 7.87 17.61 -23.10
N PRO A 23 8.14 17.75 -21.79
CA PRO A 23 7.29 17.16 -20.73
C PRO A 23 5.90 17.78 -20.79
N GLU A 24 4.95 17.01 -21.27
CA GLU A 24 3.54 17.29 -21.06
C GLU A 24 3.30 17.12 -19.55
N ILE A 25 3.03 18.22 -18.85
CA ILE A 25 2.75 18.22 -17.41
C ILE A 25 1.49 17.38 -17.20
N LEU A 26 1.66 16.11 -16.86
CA LEU A 26 0.58 15.22 -16.43
C LEU A 26 0.01 15.76 -15.11
N LYS A 27 -0.93 16.70 -15.23
CA LYS A 27 -1.68 17.21 -14.07
C LYS A 27 -2.49 16.05 -13.52
N ALA A 28 -2.33 15.78 -12.22
CA ALA A 28 -3.27 14.93 -11.51
C ALA A 28 -4.68 15.46 -11.83
N LEU A 29 -5.55 14.59 -12.35
CA LEU A 29 -6.92 14.98 -12.63
C LEU A 29 -7.54 15.53 -11.35
N PRO A 30 -8.24 16.66 -11.42
CA PRO A 30 -8.80 17.30 -10.25
C PRO A 30 -9.71 16.31 -9.51
N VAL A 31 -9.55 16.23 -8.20
CA VAL A 31 -10.46 15.50 -7.32
C VAL A 31 -11.78 16.28 -7.29
N ASP A 32 -12.78 15.88 -8.09
CA ASP A 32 -14.11 16.42 -8.05
C ASP A 32 -14.82 15.89 -6.81
N ALA A 33 -14.97 16.73 -5.79
CA ALA A 33 -15.96 16.50 -4.75
C ALA A 33 -17.28 17.11 -5.26
N ASP A 34 -18.22 16.28 -5.70
CA ASP A 34 -19.58 16.75 -5.95
C ASP A 34 -20.18 17.32 -4.66
N PRO A 35 -20.88 18.45 -4.71
CA PRO A 35 -21.62 18.96 -3.57
C PRO A 35 -22.66 17.91 -3.16
N VAL A 36 -22.66 17.56 -1.88
CA VAL A 36 -23.70 16.70 -1.27
C VAL A 36 -25.05 17.39 -1.49
N ALA A 37 -25.81 16.90 -2.46
CA ALA A 37 -27.24 17.23 -2.53
C ALA A 37 -27.87 16.66 -1.25
N GLN A 38 -28.37 17.55 -0.40
CA GLN A 38 -29.25 17.20 0.70
C GLN A 38 -30.55 16.68 0.10
N GLU A 39 -30.68 15.38 0.02
CA GLU A 39 -31.94 14.72 -0.26
C GLU A 39 -32.76 14.76 1.04
N THR A 40 -33.75 15.66 1.08
CA THR A 40 -34.76 15.72 2.14
C THR A 40 -35.63 14.49 2.03
N ALA A 41 -35.44 13.56 2.94
CA ALA A 41 -36.31 12.40 3.08
C ALA A 41 -37.71 12.84 3.55
N ALA A 42 -38.71 12.57 2.73
CA ALA A 42 -40.12 12.62 3.14
C ALA A 42 -40.43 11.39 4.01
N PRO A 43 -41.29 11.51 5.02
CA PRO A 43 -41.64 10.40 5.89
C PRO A 43 -42.63 9.47 5.16
N SER A 44 -42.31 8.20 5.07
CA SER A 44 -43.23 7.13 4.66
C SER A 44 -43.80 6.42 5.87
N ASP A 45 -45.13 6.33 5.93
CA ASP A 45 -45.93 5.68 6.95
C ASP A 45 -45.68 4.15 7.03
N PRO A 46 -45.95 3.53 8.19
CA PRO A 46 -45.71 2.11 8.42
C PRO A 46 -46.85 1.25 7.85
N VAL A 47 -46.52 0.35 6.94
CA VAL A 47 -47.44 -0.72 6.55
C VAL A 47 -47.23 -1.92 7.46
N THR A 48 -48.17 -2.15 8.33
CA THR A 48 -48.34 -3.36 9.13
C THR A 48 -48.81 -4.50 8.22
N SER A 49 -48.05 -5.57 8.13
CA SER A 49 -48.53 -6.88 7.66
C SER A 49 -48.03 -7.99 8.58
N THR A 50 -48.96 -8.49 9.39
CA THR A 50 -48.81 -9.67 10.24
C THR A 50 -48.99 -10.93 9.41
N ALA A 51 -47.91 -11.73 9.26
CA ALA A 51 -48.03 -13.13 8.87
C ALA A 51 -47.16 -13.96 9.82
N ALA A 52 -47.84 -14.72 10.69
CA ALA A 52 -47.21 -15.67 11.56
C ALA A 52 -46.71 -16.88 10.78
N ILE A 53 -45.43 -17.18 10.86
CA ILE A 53 -44.84 -18.44 10.39
C ILE A 53 -44.23 -19.17 11.58
N SER A 54 -44.76 -20.37 11.76
CA SER A 54 -44.44 -21.38 12.77
C SER A 54 -42.95 -21.66 12.89
N THR A 55 -42.45 -21.57 14.12
CA THR A 55 -41.11 -21.99 14.52
C THR A 55 -41.08 -23.51 14.70
N GLN A 56 -40.39 -24.21 13.81
CA GLN A 56 -39.77 -25.50 14.12
C GLN A 56 -38.27 -25.34 14.06
N SER A 57 -37.58 -25.49 15.18
CA SER A 57 -36.14 -25.57 15.32
C SER A 57 -35.61 -26.87 14.70
N PRO A 58 -34.63 -26.83 13.78
CA PRO A 58 -33.77 -27.97 13.52
C PRO A 58 -32.63 -27.98 14.52
N SER A 59 -32.40 -29.15 15.09
CA SER A 59 -31.36 -29.43 16.08
C SER A 59 -29.96 -29.09 15.55
N ASP A 60 -29.24 -28.31 16.38
CA ASP A 60 -27.80 -28.03 16.28
C ASP A 60 -26.96 -29.32 16.17
N LYS A 61 -26.38 -29.52 15.01
CA LYS A 61 -25.06 -30.12 14.83
C LYS A 61 -24.35 -29.38 13.70
N ALA A 62 -23.79 -28.23 14.03
CA ALA A 62 -22.75 -27.61 13.19
C ALA A 62 -21.58 -28.61 13.05
N PRO A 63 -21.03 -28.79 11.84
CA PRO A 63 -19.83 -29.60 11.68
C PRO A 63 -18.70 -28.96 12.50
N LYS A 64 -18.09 -29.76 13.39
CA LYS A 64 -16.85 -29.39 14.08
C LYS A 64 -15.81 -29.11 12.98
N ILE A 65 -15.52 -27.83 12.75
CA ILE A 65 -14.25 -27.43 12.16
C ILE A 65 -13.19 -28.03 13.06
N LEU A 66 -12.31 -28.84 12.47
CA LEU A 66 -11.09 -29.30 13.14
C LEU A 66 -10.29 -28.04 13.47
N GLN A 67 -10.54 -27.46 14.63
CA GLN A 67 -9.61 -26.57 15.32
C GLN A 67 -8.44 -27.47 15.70
N GLY A 68 -7.38 -27.45 14.89
CA GLY A 68 -6.09 -27.93 15.35
C GLY A 68 -5.73 -27.07 16.56
N ASP A 69 -5.13 -27.69 17.57
CA ASP A 69 -4.64 -27.07 18.82
C ASP A 69 -3.48 -26.08 18.57
N HIS A 70 -3.59 -25.19 17.58
CA HIS A 70 -2.60 -24.16 17.24
C HIS A 70 -2.85 -22.82 17.96
N ALA A 71 -3.83 -22.77 18.86
CA ALA A 71 -4.29 -21.54 19.53
C ALA A 71 -3.26 -20.92 20.50
N THR A 72 -2.05 -21.46 20.61
CA THR A 72 -1.06 -21.01 21.61
C THR A 72 0.38 -20.87 21.11
N ASP A 73 0.63 -20.87 19.80
CA ASP A 73 1.98 -20.61 19.32
C ASP A 73 2.41 -19.18 19.71
N PRO A 74 3.52 -19.01 20.44
CA PRO A 74 3.93 -17.69 20.88
C PRO A 74 4.31 -16.82 19.67
N LYS A 75 3.84 -15.58 19.67
CA LYS A 75 4.25 -14.59 18.67
C LYS A 75 5.77 -14.36 18.78
N PRO A 76 6.49 -14.26 17.65
CA PRO A 76 7.91 -14.01 17.68
C PRO A 76 8.25 -12.64 18.27
N THR A 77 9.42 -12.51 18.87
CA THR A 77 9.94 -11.28 19.47
C THR A 77 11.37 -11.02 19.00
N GLY A 78 11.87 -9.80 19.19
CA GLY A 78 13.26 -9.43 18.86
C GLY A 78 13.58 -9.67 17.38
N ASP A 79 14.71 -10.30 17.12
CA ASP A 79 15.20 -10.58 15.77
C ASP A 79 14.23 -11.43 14.94
N ASP A 80 13.53 -12.36 15.56
CA ASP A 80 12.55 -13.19 14.86
C ASP A 80 11.31 -12.40 14.45
N ALA A 81 10.90 -11.39 15.23
CA ALA A 81 9.83 -10.49 14.86
C ALA A 81 10.24 -9.60 13.68
N THR A 82 11.45 -9.03 13.71
CA THR A 82 12.00 -8.26 12.58
C THR A 82 12.11 -9.12 11.32
N ARG A 83 12.62 -10.34 11.45
CA ARG A 83 12.74 -11.32 10.36
C ARG A 83 11.39 -11.63 9.73
N LEU A 84 10.38 -11.86 10.58
CA LEU A 84 9.01 -12.09 10.12
C LEU A 84 8.43 -10.88 9.38
N GLN A 85 8.60 -9.68 9.90
CA GLN A 85 8.14 -8.45 9.23
C GLN A 85 8.82 -8.28 7.86
N ILE A 86 10.13 -8.48 7.76
CA ILE A 86 10.87 -8.43 6.48
C ILE A 86 10.32 -9.46 5.49
N PHE A 87 10.13 -10.69 5.93
CA PHE A 87 9.61 -11.77 5.09
C PHE A 87 8.22 -11.46 4.54
N LEU A 88 7.33 -10.97 5.40
CA LEU A 88 5.96 -10.60 5.02
C LEU A 88 5.95 -9.42 4.04
N ASP A 89 6.76 -8.40 4.28
CA ASP A 89 6.91 -7.25 3.39
C ASP A 89 7.37 -7.67 1.98
N GLN A 90 8.42 -8.48 1.90
CA GLN A 90 8.94 -9.02 0.64
C GLN A 90 7.97 -9.99 -0.06
N SER A 91 7.02 -10.56 0.68
CA SER A 91 5.97 -11.44 0.15
C SER A 91 4.70 -10.68 -0.29
N ASN A 92 4.72 -9.35 -0.33
CA ASN A 92 3.58 -8.47 -0.60
C ASN A 92 2.45 -8.54 0.46
N PHE A 93 2.75 -8.98 1.66
CA PHE A 93 1.86 -8.91 2.82
C PHE A 93 2.40 -7.89 3.81
N GLY A 94 2.14 -6.60 3.57
CA GLY A 94 2.74 -5.50 4.32
C GLY A 94 2.46 -5.57 5.83
N PRO A 95 3.49 -5.67 6.67
CA PRO A 95 3.33 -5.70 8.13
C PRO A 95 3.21 -4.31 8.77
N GLY A 96 3.26 -3.25 7.97
CA GLY A 96 3.46 -1.87 8.42
C GLY A 96 4.94 -1.52 8.51
N VAL A 97 5.30 -0.66 9.46
CA VAL A 97 6.70 -0.32 9.78
C VAL A 97 7.42 -1.55 10.31
N ILE A 98 8.63 -1.80 9.82
CA ILE A 98 9.50 -2.90 10.30
C ILE A 98 10.26 -2.40 11.53
N ASP A 99 9.78 -2.75 12.72
CA ASP A 99 10.27 -2.25 14.00
C ASP A 99 10.57 -3.36 15.03
N GLY A 100 10.40 -4.63 14.63
CA GLY A 100 10.57 -5.79 15.50
C GLY A 100 9.45 -5.97 16.54
N LYS A 101 8.32 -5.26 16.39
CA LYS A 101 7.17 -5.36 17.30
C LYS A 101 5.96 -5.91 16.55
N ILE A 102 5.43 -7.02 17.03
CA ILE A 102 4.24 -7.63 16.44
C ILE A 102 2.99 -6.85 16.90
N GLY A 103 2.47 -6.04 15.99
CA GLY A 103 1.22 -5.29 16.17
C GLY A 103 0.12 -5.78 15.22
N LEU A 104 -1.01 -5.06 15.22
CA LEU A 104 -2.20 -5.37 14.41
C LEU A 104 -1.87 -5.66 12.94
N PHE A 105 -1.04 -4.84 12.30
CA PHE A 105 -0.73 -5.02 10.88
C PHE A 105 0.17 -6.23 10.61
N SER A 106 1.10 -6.54 11.51
CA SER A 106 1.86 -7.79 11.43
C SER A 106 0.96 -9.00 11.57
N GLU A 107 -0.04 -8.96 12.47
CA GLU A 107 -1.04 -10.03 12.64
C GLU A 107 -1.90 -10.21 11.38
N LEU A 108 -2.37 -9.11 10.79
CA LEU A 108 -3.15 -9.15 9.55
C LEU A 108 -2.33 -9.66 8.36
N ALA A 109 -1.05 -9.31 8.30
CA ALA A 109 -0.12 -9.81 7.28
C ALA A 109 0.10 -11.32 7.43
N VAL A 110 0.29 -11.81 8.66
CA VAL A 110 0.38 -13.26 8.97
C VAL A 110 -0.89 -13.99 8.52
N LYS A 111 -2.07 -13.46 8.85
CA LYS A 111 -3.35 -14.06 8.41
C LYS A 111 -3.45 -14.12 6.90
N SER A 112 -3.03 -13.08 6.20
CA SER A 112 -3.04 -13.04 4.73
C SER A 112 -2.05 -14.05 4.14
N TRP A 113 -0.85 -14.17 4.70
CA TRP A 113 0.13 -15.16 4.26
C TRP A 113 -0.35 -16.59 4.51
N ASN A 114 -0.88 -16.87 5.69
CA ASN A 114 -1.44 -18.17 6.05
C ASN A 114 -2.60 -18.56 5.13
N GLU A 115 -3.50 -17.61 4.82
CA GLU A 115 -4.61 -17.81 3.89
C GLU A 115 -4.13 -18.31 2.51
N VAL A 116 -3.09 -17.68 1.97
CA VAL A 116 -2.54 -18.05 0.65
C VAL A 116 -1.84 -19.40 0.69
N ASN A 117 -1.21 -19.74 1.79
CA ASN A 117 -0.44 -20.97 1.94
C ASN A 117 -1.24 -22.14 2.54
N GLY A 118 -2.54 -21.97 2.79
CA GLY A 118 -3.42 -23.03 3.28
C GLY A 118 -3.22 -23.37 4.75
N HIS A 119 -2.65 -22.45 5.53
CA HIS A 119 -2.48 -22.60 6.97
C HIS A 119 -3.65 -21.98 7.74
N PRO A 120 -3.91 -22.43 8.98
CA PRO A 120 -4.81 -21.72 9.89
C PRO A 120 -4.44 -20.26 10.05
N PRO A 121 -5.41 -19.31 10.18
CA PRO A 121 -5.12 -17.88 10.22
C PRO A 121 -4.10 -17.45 11.28
N ASP A 122 -4.05 -18.15 12.40
CA ASP A 122 -3.20 -17.84 13.55
C ASP A 122 -2.04 -18.85 13.71
N ASP A 123 -1.63 -19.52 12.62
CA ASP A 123 -0.46 -20.40 12.60
C ASP A 123 0.84 -19.56 12.54
N TRP A 124 1.35 -19.20 13.70
CA TRP A 124 2.60 -18.45 13.84
C TRP A 124 3.82 -19.32 13.58
N SER A 125 3.73 -20.63 13.81
CA SER A 125 4.83 -21.56 13.64
C SER A 125 5.24 -21.69 12.17
N ALA A 126 4.29 -21.94 11.29
CA ALA A 126 4.53 -22.09 9.85
C ALA A 126 5.15 -20.83 9.24
N VAL A 127 4.56 -19.65 9.47
CA VAL A 127 5.05 -18.41 8.91
C VAL A 127 6.42 -18.00 9.48
N THR A 128 6.66 -18.24 10.79
CA THR A 128 7.96 -17.96 11.42
C THR A 128 9.05 -18.89 10.88
N ALA A 129 8.74 -20.16 10.66
CA ALA A 129 9.67 -21.11 10.03
C ALA A 129 10.03 -20.69 8.60
N ALA A 130 9.03 -20.27 7.80
CA ALA A 130 9.26 -19.73 6.46
C ALA A 130 10.14 -18.46 6.49
N ALA A 131 9.87 -17.54 7.42
CA ALA A 131 10.65 -16.33 7.59
C ALA A 131 12.11 -16.60 7.98
N ARG A 132 12.37 -17.53 8.89
CA ARG A 132 13.75 -17.93 9.27
C ARG A 132 14.53 -18.50 8.09
N LYS A 133 13.87 -19.23 7.21
CA LYS A 133 14.48 -19.78 6.00
C LYS A 133 14.77 -18.70 4.96
N ALA A 134 13.83 -17.80 4.74
CA ALA A 134 13.93 -16.77 3.70
C ALA A 134 14.84 -15.59 4.09
N VAL A 135 14.89 -15.24 5.38
CA VAL A 135 15.62 -14.08 5.91
C VAL A 135 16.63 -14.56 6.96
N PRO A 136 17.78 -15.09 6.57
CA PRO A 136 18.77 -15.60 7.54
C PRO A 136 19.35 -14.50 8.43
N THR A 137 19.49 -13.27 7.91
CA THR A 137 20.02 -12.11 8.64
C THR A 137 18.99 -10.98 8.60
N PRO A 138 18.35 -10.60 9.73
CA PRO A 138 17.31 -9.58 9.78
C PRO A 138 17.84 -8.14 9.66
N TYR A 139 19.14 -7.94 9.84
CA TYR A 139 19.77 -6.63 9.77
C TYR A 139 20.92 -6.62 8.77
N ALA A 140 21.14 -5.46 8.16
CA ALA A 140 22.26 -5.18 7.27
C ALA A 140 22.94 -3.86 7.67
N VAL A 141 24.18 -3.67 7.28
CA VAL A 141 24.86 -2.37 7.35
C VAL A 141 24.65 -1.67 6.01
N ALA A 142 24.11 -0.45 6.05
CA ALA A 142 23.85 0.38 4.89
C ALA A 142 24.62 1.68 4.97
N LEU A 143 25.22 2.09 3.86
CA LEU A 143 25.80 3.43 3.72
C LEU A 143 24.72 4.43 3.33
N VAL A 144 24.74 5.61 3.92
CA VAL A 144 23.93 6.75 3.45
C VAL A 144 24.43 7.15 2.06
N PRO A 145 23.62 6.97 0.99
CA PRO A 145 24.07 7.23 -0.36
C PRO A 145 24.19 8.73 -0.65
N GLU A 146 25.05 9.11 -1.59
CA GLU A 146 25.24 10.52 -1.95
C GLU A 146 23.96 11.15 -2.53
N ILE A 147 23.11 10.37 -3.19
CA ILE A 147 21.82 10.81 -3.72
C ILE A 147 20.89 11.39 -2.66
N ALA A 148 21.09 11.04 -1.37
CA ALA A 148 20.33 11.62 -0.26
C ALA A 148 20.43 13.16 -0.24
N ASN A 149 21.56 13.74 -0.67
CA ASN A 149 21.73 15.20 -0.75
C ASN A 149 20.76 15.86 -1.74
N GLU A 150 20.31 15.15 -2.76
CA GLU A 150 19.36 15.66 -3.74
C GLU A 150 17.90 15.53 -3.27
N TRP A 151 17.62 14.52 -2.42
CA TRP A 151 16.28 14.20 -1.97
C TRP A 151 15.95 14.73 -0.57
N VAL A 152 16.92 15.33 0.11
CA VAL A 152 16.72 15.92 1.44
C VAL A 152 16.74 17.46 1.35
N ASN A 153 15.75 18.09 1.98
CA ASN A 153 15.65 19.54 2.16
C ASN A 153 15.24 19.86 3.59
N THR A 154 16.20 20.12 4.45
CA THR A 154 15.98 20.46 5.87
C THR A 154 15.15 21.75 6.05
N GLY A 155 15.09 22.62 5.04
CA GLY A 155 14.29 23.84 5.01
C GLY A 155 12.89 23.67 4.45
N LEU A 156 12.42 22.45 4.16
CA LEU A 156 11.10 22.23 3.61
C LEU A 156 10.01 22.78 4.54
N SER A 157 9.28 23.79 4.05
CA SER A 157 8.26 24.49 4.82
C SER A 157 7.03 23.60 5.11
N THR A 158 6.36 23.87 6.21
CA THR A 158 5.03 23.30 6.51
C THR A 158 3.88 24.13 5.91
N LYS A 159 4.14 25.37 5.45
CA LYS A 159 3.12 26.27 4.86
C LYS A 159 2.91 25.93 3.39
N ARG A 160 1.66 25.72 2.98
CA ARG A 160 1.29 25.28 1.62
C ARG A 160 1.75 26.23 0.52
N GLU A 161 1.68 27.56 0.77
CA GLU A 161 2.12 28.58 -0.20
C GLU A 161 3.64 28.51 -0.45
N LYS A 162 4.42 28.14 0.56
CA LYS A 162 5.86 27.92 0.41
C LYS A 162 6.16 26.57 -0.23
N GLN A 163 5.38 25.53 0.11
CA GLN A 163 5.50 24.20 -0.52
C GLN A 163 5.23 24.27 -2.01
N ALA A 164 4.21 25.03 -2.45
CA ALA A 164 3.88 25.24 -3.86
C ALA A 164 5.03 25.87 -4.67
N LYS A 165 5.94 26.58 -4.02
CA LYS A 165 7.14 27.20 -4.63
C LYS A 165 8.38 26.33 -4.53
N SER A 166 8.30 25.17 -3.88
CA SER A 166 9.42 24.24 -3.76
C SER A 166 9.62 23.47 -5.07
N LYS A 167 10.85 23.07 -5.35
CA LYS A 167 11.17 22.23 -6.51
C LYS A 167 10.53 20.84 -6.37
N ARG A 168 10.44 20.34 -5.12
CA ARG A 168 10.02 18.97 -4.77
C ARG A 168 9.58 18.94 -3.31
N MET A 169 8.68 18.03 -2.97
CA MET A 169 8.36 17.67 -1.58
C MET A 169 9.36 16.64 -1.05
N SER A 170 10.60 17.10 -0.81
CA SER A 170 11.73 16.29 -0.38
C SER A 170 11.58 15.79 1.06
N TYR A 171 12.36 14.79 1.46
CA TYR A 171 12.56 14.45 2.87
C TYR A 171 13.11 15.64 3.67
N ARG A 172 12.81 15.71 4.96
CA ARG A 172 13.29 16.78 5.85
C ARG A 172 14.64 16.47 6.48
N SER A 173 15.04 15.19 6.50
CA SER A 173 16.31 14.75 7.06
C SER A 173 16.83 13.50 6.37
N ILE A 174 18.12 13.23 6.50
CA ILE A 174 18.72 11.97 6.07
C ILE A 174 18.16 10.80 6.88
N ALA A 175 17.85 11.00 8.16
CA ALA A 175 17.21 9.98 8.97
C ALA A 175 15.85 9.56 8.41
N GLU A 176 15.02 10.53 7.99
CA GLU A 176 13.74 10.27 7.34
C GLU A 176 13.92 9.54 6.00
N PHE A 177 14.86 10.00 5.16
CA PHE A 177 15.21 9.31 3.91
C PHE A 177 15.64 7.85 4.13
N MET A 178 16.49 7.59 5.13
CA MET A 178 16.97 6.25 5.43
C MET A 178 15.89 5.38 6.07
N SER A 179 15.02 5.94 6.93
CA SER A 179 13.94 5.17 7.53
C SER A 179 12.93 4.69 6.47
N GLU A 180 12.48 5.57 5.58
CA GLU A 180 11.56 5.17 4.51
C GLU A 180 12.22 4.21 3.53
N ARG A 181 13.49 4.43 3.18
CA ARG A 181 14.26 3.56 2.29
C ARG A 181 14.34 2.12 2.76
N TYR A 182 14.37 1.89 4.08
CA TYR A 182 14.44 0.56 4.69
C TYR A 182 13.15 0.15 5.40
N HIS A 183 12.00 0.73 5.00
CA HIS A 183 10.64 0.39 5.44
C HIS A 183 10.47 0.42 6.97
N THR A 184 11.21 1.29 7.64
CA THR A 184 11.24 1.43 9.11
C THR A 184 10.96 2.87 9.55
N ASP A 185 11.09 3.15 10.83
CA ASP A 185 10.96 4.47 11.42
C ASP A 185 12.26 4.97 12.09
N ILE A 186 12.33 6.27 12.36
CA ILE A 186 13.50 6.89 13.01
C ILE A 186 13.75 6.30 14.40
N PRO A 187 12.74 6.07 15.27
CA PRO A 187 12.94 5.41 16.56
C PRO A 187 13.62 4.05 16.46
N THR A 188 13.26 3.25 15.47
CA THR A 188 13.89 1.94 15.21
C THR A 188 15.35 2.11 14.77
N LEU A 189 15.64 3.07 13.87
CA LEU A 189 17.03 3.36 13.49
C LEU A 189 17.88 3.78 14.69
N ILE A 190 17.33 4.58 15.62
CA ILE A 190 18.02 4.95 16.86
C ILE A 190 18.30 3.72 17.72
N THR A 191 17.32 2.84 17.86
CA THR A 191 17.46 1.61 18.66
C THR A 191 18.52 0.66 18.09
N LEU A 192 18.56 0.52 16.76
CA LEU A 192 19.53 -0.33 16.06
C LEU A 192 20.95 0.28 16.06
N ASN A 193 21.10 1.57 16.32
CA ASN A 193 22.36 2.29 16.25
C ASN A 193 22.62 3.15 17.50
N PRO A 194 22.70 2.56 18.69
CA PRO A 194 22.74 3.32 19.97
C PRO A 194 23.99 4.20 20.14
N SER A 195 25.06 3.92 19.40
CA SER A 195 26.31 4.70 19.42
C SER A 195 26.36 5.83 18.36
N LYS A 196 25.33 5.98 17.52
CA LYS A 196 25.30 6.93 16.39
C LYS A 196 24.25 8.01 16.59
N ASN A 197 24.58 9.23 16.14
CA ASN A 197 23.60 10.32 16.09
C ASN A 197 22.75 10.22 14.81
N ILE A 198 21.63 9.52 14.86
CA ILE A 198 20.74 9.30 13.71
C ILE A 198 20.19 10.62 13.15
N HIS A 199 19.92 11.62 14.00
CA HIS A 199 19.46 12.94 13.53
C HIS A 199 20.57 13.77 12.87
N GLY A 200 21.83 13.43 13.10
CA GLY A 200 22.99 14.11 12.52
C GLY A 200 23.67 13.34 11.39
N LEU A 201 23.02 12.32 10.81
CA LEU A 201 23.57 11.54 9.71
C LEU A 201 23.98 12.41 8.53
N LYS A 202 25.07 11.99 7.89
CA LYS A 202 25.62 12.56 6.65
C LYS A 202 25.78 11.47 5.62
N THR A 203 25.94 11.85 4.36
CA THR A 203 26.32 10.91 3.30
C THR A 203 27.63 10.19 3.65
N LYS A 204 27.71 8.92 3.29
CA LYS A 204 28.80 7.99 3.60
C LYS A 204 28.85 7.48 5.04
N ASP A 205 28.01 7.98 5.96
CA ASP A 205 27.85 7.31 7.25
C ASP A 205 27.26 5.91 7.04
N ASP A 206 27.71 4.95 7.81
CA ASP A 206 27.13 3.61 7.84
C ASP A 206 26.14 3.49 9.01
N ILE A 207 25.04 2.78 8.81
CA ILE A 207 24.06 2.47 9.85
C ILE A 207 23.53 1.05 9.70
N THR A 208 23.14 0.46 10.83
CA THR A 208 22.38 -0.80 10.85
C THR A 208 20.91 -0.51 10.52
N VAL A 209 20.34 -1.29 9.59
CA VAL A 209 18.98 -1.16 9.09
C VAL A 209 18.31 -2.53 8.99
N PRO A 210 16.97 -2.63 8.90
CA PRO A 210 16.30 -3.87 8.50
C PRO A 210 16.80 -4.33 7.12
N ASN A 211 17.05 -5.62 6.96
CA ASN A 211 17.60 -6.19 5.72
C ASN A 211 16.49 -6.42 4.66
N VAL A 212 15.87 -5.35 4.22
CA VAL A 212 14.87 -5.32 3.13
C VAL A 212 15.49 -4.91 1.81
N VAL A 213 14.79 -5.20 0.71
CA VAL A 213 15.06 -4.54 -0.57
C VAL A 213 14.73 -3.05 -0.41
N PRO A 214 15.69 -2.13 -0.58
CA PRO A 214 15.47 -0.74 -0.28
C PRO A 214 14.46 -0.10 -1.25
N PHE A 215 13.60 0.78 -0.73
CA PHE A 215 12.78 1.66 -1.54
C PHE A 215 13.66 2.78 -2.13
N LEU A 216 13.79 2.80 -3.45
CA LEU A 216 14.63 3.74 -4.19
C LEU A 216 13.75 4.85 -4.79
N VAL A 217 13.54 5.93 -4.04
CA VAL A 217 12.75 7.07 -4.51
C VAL A 217 13.37 7.75 -5.72
N GLU A 218 14.69 7.67 -5.87
CA GLU A 218 15.47 8.20 -6.99
C GLU A 218 15.24 7.49 -8.31
N ASP A 219 14.76 6.26 -8.30
CA ASP A 219 14.44 5.48 -9.50
C ASP A 219 13.06 5.80 -10.07
N LEU A 220 12.27 6.60 -9.33
CA LEU A 220 10.97 7.01 -9.80
C LEU A 220 11.07 8.06 -10.91
N THR A 221 10.42 7.78 -12.00
CA THR A 221 10.23 8.74 -13.10
C THR A 221 8.78 9.19 -13.15
N ASP A 222 8.55 10.43 -13.55
CA ASP A 222 7.21 10.95 -13.82
C ASP A 222 6.60 10.15 -14.98
N ARG A 223 5.61 9.33 -14.67
CA ARG A 223 4.91 8.50 -15.66
C ARG A 223 3.49 8.17 -15.24
N ALA A 224 2.64 7.93 -16.24
CA ALA A 224 1.33 7.31 -16.09
C ALA A 224 1.38 5.85 -16.57
N TRP A 225 0.72 4.97 -15.82
CA TRP A 225 0.54 3.58 -16.25
C TRP A 225 -0.79 3.46 -17.01
N LYS A 226 -0.76 2.67 -18.08
CA LYS A 226 -1.92 2.31 -18.89
C LYS A 226 -2.46 0.94 -18.46
N GLU A 227 -3.59 0.59 -19.01
CA GLU A 227 -4.15 -0.75 -18.92
C GLU A 227 -3.14 -1.82 -19.36
N LEU A 228 -3.16 -2.94 -18.68
CA LEU A 228 -2.40 -4.14 -19.00
C LEU A 228 -3.27 -5.34 -18.63
N GLU A 229 -3.59 -6.19 -19.61
CA GLU A 229 -4.65 -7.20 -19.58
C GLU A 229 -4.78 -7.91 -18.22
N ASP A 230 -3.78 -8.66 -17.82
CA ASP A 230 -3.83 -9.43 -16.56
C ASP A 230 -4.01 -8.58 -15.29
N LEU A 231 -3.38 -7.38 -15.26
CA LEU A 231 -3.38 -6.51 -14.09
C LEU A 231 -4.65 -5.63 -14.01
N SER A 232 -5.29 -5.39 -15.16
CA SER A 232 -6.53 -4.61 -15.26
C SER A 232 -7.78 -5.43 -14.93
N GLU A 233 -7.68 -6.77 -14.93
CA GLU A 233 -8.76 -7.65 -14.52
C GLU A 233 -8.79 -7.93 -13.02
N ARG A 234 -7.74 -7.53 -12.29
CA ARG A 234 -7.61 -7.78 -10.86
C ARG A 234 -8.68 -7.04 -10.05
N HIS A 235 -8.93 -7.60 -8.86
CA HIS A 235 -9.92 -7.08 -7.92
C HIS A 235 -9.23 -6.61 -6.65
N VAL A 236 -9.50 -5.36 -6.26
CA VAL A 236 -8.98 -4.71 -5.06
C VAL A 236 -10.11 -4.57 -4.06
N VAL A 237 -9.92 -5.04 -2.85
CA VAL A 237 -10.85 -4.86 -1.73
C VAL A 237 -10.20 -3.94 -0.70
N VAL A 238 -10.79 -2.78 -0.49
CA VAL A 238 -10.44 -1.85 0.58
C VAL A 238 -11.33 -2.13 1.77
N ASP A 239 -10.80 -2.86 2.75
CA ASP A 239 -11.51 -3.17 3.98
C ASP A 239 -11.23 -2.08 5.03
N THR A 240 -12.21 -1.21 5.25
CA THR A 240 -12.07 -0.04 6.13
C THR A 240 -12.18 -0.38 7.61
N LYS A 241 -12.72 -1.55 7.95
CA LYS A 241 -12.81 -2.04 9.33
C LYS A 241 -11.48 -2.65 9.76
N MET A 242 -10.85 -3.41 8.86
CA MET A 242 -9.54 -4.01 9.10
C MET A 242 -8.37 -3.05 8.83
N ASN A 243 -8.63 -1.88 8.24
CA ASN A 243 -7.59 -0.95 7.76
C ASN A 243 -6.59 -1.65 6.81
N GLN A 244 -7.11 -2.42 5.87
CA GLN A 244 -6.30 -3.21 4.94
C GLN A 244 -6.84 -3.09 3.51
N VAL A 245 -5.94 -2.93 2.54
CA VAL A 245 -6.23 -3.17 1.13
C VAL A 245 -5.76 -4.58 0.78
N ARG A 246 -6.59 -5.33 0.06
CA ARG A 246 -6.32 -6.70 -0.37
C ARG A 246 -6.49 -6.80 -1.89
N ILE A 247 -5.55 -7.41 -2.58
CA ILE A 247 -5.51 -7.51 -4.04
C ILE A 247 -5.65 -8.98 -4.42
N PHE A 248 -6.62 -9.26 -5.29
CA PHE A 248 -6.95 -10.60 -5.76
C PHE A 248 -6.71 -10.71 -7.27
N ALA A 249 -6.39 -11.92 -7.73
CA ALA A 249 -6.26 -12.23 -9.17
C ALA A 249 -7.56 -11.97 -9.93
N ALA A 250 -8.72 -12.27 -9.29
CA ALA A 250 -10.05 -11.97 -9.79
C ALA A 250 -10.97 -11.59 -8.63
N ALA A 251 -12.19 -11.11 -8.92
CA ALA A 251 -13.20 -10.90 -7.89
C ALA A 251 -13.45 -12.20 -7.12
N PRO A 252 -13.44 -12.20 -5.79
CA PRO A 252 -13.83 -13.37 -5.02
C PRO A 252 -15.23 -13.81 -5.42
N ARG A 253 -15.38 -15.03 -5.92
CA ARG A 253 -16.68 -15.58 -6.27
C ARG A 253 -17.30 -16.20 -5.04
N PRO A 254 -18.59 -15.95 -4.75
CA PRO A 254 -19.28 -16.70 -3.73
C PRO A 254 -19.25 -18.18 -4.10
N THR A 255 -18.74 -19.02 -3.22
CA THR A 255 -18.74 -20.47 -3.41
C THR A 255 -20.18 -20.94 -3.26
N ILE A 256 -20.84 -21.28 -4.36
CA ILE A 256 -22.13 -21.96 -4.33
C ILE A 256 -21.81 -23.43 -3.99
N ILE A 257 -21.97 -23.80 -2.73
CA ILE A 257 -21.86 -25.19 -2.30
C ILE A 257 -23.15 -25.88 -2.76
N THR A 258 -23.10 -26.50 -3.91
CA THR A 258 -24.22 -27.32 -4.48
C THR A 258 -24.24 -28.74 -3.95
N ASP A 259 -23.11 -29.22 -3.43
CA ASP A 259 -22.96 -30.54 -2.82
C ASP A 259 -22.60 -30.37 -1.33
N PRO A 260 -23.46 -30.80 -0.38
CA PRO A 260 -23.16 -30.73 1.05
C PRO A 260 -21.97 -31.62 1.46
N ASN A 261 -21.52 -32.54 0.61
CA ASN A 261 -20.34 -33.38 0.82
C ASN A 261 -19.09 -32.89 0.05
N ALA A 262 -19.21 -31.78 -0.70
CA ALA A 262 -18.05 -31.23 -1.37
C ALA A 262 -17.02 -30.79 -0.30
N PRO A 263 -15.72 -31.10 -0.50
CA PRO A 263 -14.69 -30.61 0.40
C PRO A 263 -14.79 -29.08 0.44
N VAL A 264 -14.92 -28.53 1.66
CA VAL A 264 -14.84 -27.08 1.87
C VAL A 264 -13.55 -26.63 1.19
N LEU A 265 -13.67 -25.79 0.17
CA LEU A 265 -12.50 -25.24 -0.52
C LEU A 265 -11.62 -24.60 0.55
N THR A 266 -10.51 -25.24 0.84
CA THR A 266 -9.49 -24.69 1.72
C THR A 266 -8.98 -23.40 1.06
N SER A 267 -8.62 -22.43 1.89
CA SER A 267 -8.21 -21.07 1.55
C SER A 267 -7.13 -20.94 0.44
N ALA A 268 -6.47 -22.00 0.07
CA ALA A 268 -5.46 -22.05 -1.00
C ALA A 268 -5.96 -21.56 -2.39
N ASN A 269 -7.25 -21.30 -2.55
CA ASN A 269 -7.88 -20.83 -3.79
C ASN A 269 -8.56 -19.45 -3.67
N THR A 270 -8.21 -18.64 -2.68
CA THR A 270 -8.82 -17.31 -2.54
C THR A 270 -8.42 -16.34 -3.65
N GLY A 271 -7.33 -16.63 -4.37
CA GLY A 271 -6.76 -15.74 -5.38
C GLY A 271 -6.12 -14.47 -4.79
N LEU A 272 -5.92 -14.41 -3.47
CA LEU A 272 -5.23 -13.31 -2.82
C LEU A 272 -3.77 -13.25 -3.26
N LEU A 273 -3.32 -12.09 -3.73
CA LEU A 273 -1.97 -11.84 -4.23
C LEU A 273 -1.16 -10.95 -3.31
N ALA A 274 -1.82 -10.00 -2.66
CA ALA A 274 -1.15 -9.02 -1.80
C ALA A 274 -2.13 -8.42 -0.78
N SER A 275 -1.59 -7.92 0.32
CA SER A 275 -2.33 -7.11 1.28
C SER A 275 -1.43 -6.07 1.93
N PHE A 276 -1.94 -4.83 2.09
CA PHE A 276 -1.17 -3.74 2.69
C PHE A 276 -2.00 -2.99 3.73
N PRO A 277 -1.37 -2.50 4.81
CA PRO A 277 -2.00 -1.60 5.77
C PRO A 277 -2.43 -0.29 5.11
N ILE A 278 -3.58 0.23 5.55
CA ILE A 278 -4.08 1.51 5.07
C ILE A 278 -4.56 2.41 6.19
N THR A 279 -4.64 3.70 5.88
CA THR A 279 -5.48 4.65 6.59
C THR A 279 -6.67 4.98 5.72
N PRO A 280 -7.89 4.52 6.04
CA PRO A 280 -9.09 4.87 5.28
C PRO A 280 -9.54 6.31 5.57
N GLY A 281 -10.42 6.85 4.72
CA GLY A 281 -11.09 8.11 4.95
C GLY A 281 -11.94 8.12 6.22
N LYS A 282 -12.28 9.33 6.70
CA LYS A 282 -13.28 9.49 7.77
C LYS A 282 -14.62 8.92 7.30
N PRO A 283 -15.45 8.33 8.20
CA PRO A 283 -16.71 7.70 7.82
C PRO A 283 -17.66 8.59 7.00
N GLN A 284 -17.69 9.90 7.28
CA GLN A 284 -18.53 10.85 6.54
C GLN A 284 -18.03 11.15 5.11
N PHE A 285 -16.77 10.88 4.79
CA PHE A 285 -16.17 11.16 3.49
C PHE A 285 -15.92 9.92 2.65
N ILE A 286 -15.77 8.74 3.29
CA ILE A 286 -15.60 7.51 2.57
C ILE A 286 -16.90 7.13 1.84
N ARG A 287 -16.77 6.53 0.67
CA ARG A 287 -17.91 6.02 -0.09
C ARG A 287 -17.72 4.53 -0.27
N PHE A 288 -18.71 3.77 0.19
CA PHE A 288 -18.78 2.32 0.00
C PHE A 288 -19.35 2.01 -1.38
N GLY A 289 -18.82 0.98 -2.02
CA GLY A 289 -19.25 0.58 -3.36
C GLY A 289 -18.10 0.03 -4.19
N SER A 290 -18.35 -0.16 -5.47
CA SER A 290 -17.39 -0.73 -6.42
C SER A 290 -17.20 0.22 -7.61
N TRP A 291 -15.94 0.50 -7.94
CA TRP A 291 -15.52 1.37 -9.04
C TRP A 291 -14.41 0.71 -9.83
N LYS A 292 -14.04 1.33 -10.95
CA LYS A 292 -12.84 0.96 -11.71
C LYS A 292 -11.69 1.88 -11.35
N LEU A 293 -10.47 1.33 -11.28
CA LEU A 293 -9.26 2.13 -11.29
C LEU A 293 -9.17 2.83 -12.65
N GLN A 294 -9.06 4.16 -12.64
CA GLN A 294 -9.08 4.97 -13.86
C GLN A 294 -7.70 5.54 -14.18
N THR A 295 -7.00 6.04 -13.18
CA THR A 295 -5.71 6.68 -13.34
C THR A 295 -4.69 6.09 -12.38
N MET A 296 -3.45 5.97 -12.85
CA MET A 296 -2.32 5.58 -12.02
C MET A 296 -1.10 6.35 -12.47
N VAL A 297 -0.54 7.17 -11.58
CA VAL A 297 0.58 8.05 -11.90
C VAL A 297 1.64 8.02 -10.79
N ALA A 298 2.92 8.08 -11.19
CA ALA A 298 4.03 8.33 -10.27
C ALA A 298 4.26 9.82 -10.13
N LEU A 299 4.84 10.21 -9.00
CA LEU A 299 5.21 11.59 -8.67
C LEU A 299 4.07 12.59 -8.97
N PRO A 300 2.86 12.37 -8.38
CA PRO A 300 1.70 13.20 -8.66
C PRO A 300 1.88 14.61 -8.12
N TRP A 301 1.48 15.61 -8.91
CA TRP A 301 1.23 16.95 -8.40
C TRP A 301 -0.09 16.95 -7.60
N TRP A 302 -0.08 17.56 -6.42
CA TRP A 302 -1.26 17.64 -5.59
C TRP A 302 -1.88 19.05 -5.64
N ARG A 303 -3.16 19.11 -6.08
CA ARG A 303 -3.93 20.34 -6.06
C ARG A 303 -4.51 20.57 -4.67
N PHE A 304 -3.90 21.48 -3.91
CA PHE A 304 -4.42 21.91 -2.61
C PHE A 304 -5.44 23.04 -2.81
N ASP A 305 -6.66 22.81 -2.39
CA ASP A 305 -7.77 23.74 -2.48
C ASP A 305 -8.42 23.88 -1.11
N GLN A 306 -8.05 24.91 -0.37
CA GLN A 306 -8.57 25.15 0.97
C GLN A 306 -10.07 25.44 0.93
N GLN A 307 -10.55 26.19 -0.06
CA GLN A 307 -11.98 26.48 -0.20
C GLN A 307 -12.80 25.21 -0.43
N LEU A 308 -12.29 24.27 -1.22
CA LEU A 308 -12.93 22.97 -1.42
C LEU A 308 -13.04 22.19 -0.11
N LEU A 309 -11.99 22.21 0.73
CA LEU A 309 -12.01 21.55 2.02
C LEU A 309 -12.98 22.18 3.02
N ASP A 310 -13.15 23.50 2.95
CA ASP A 310 -13.99 24.26 3.90
C ASP A 310 -15.46 24.29 3.47
N THR A 311 -15.72 24.40 2.16
CA THR A 311 -17.08 24.70 1.64
C THR A 311 -17.64 23.64 0.70
N GLY A 312 -16.82 22.66 0.27
CA GLY A 312 -17.18 21.68 -0.76
C GLY A 312 -17.19 22.24 -2.19
N LYS A 313 -16.81 23.51 -2.39
CA LYS A 313 -16.78 24.18 -3.72
C LYS A 313 -15.33 24.46 -4.12
N ARG A 314 -15.00 24.18 -5.40
CA ARG A 314 -13.67 24.44 -5.95
C ARG A 314 -13.35 25.92 -6.01
N SER A 315 -12.09 26.25 -5.72
CA SER A 315 -11.50 27.56 -5.91
C SER A 315 -10.67 27.60 -7.21
N GLU A 316 -10.60 28.75 -7.86
CA GLU A 316 -9.64 29.01 -8.93
C GLU A 316 -8.23 29.25 -8.39
N GLU A 317 -8.11 29.64 -7.12
CA GLU A 317 -6.83 29.98 -6.44
C GLU A 317 -6.16 28.77 -5.76
N ALA A 318 -6.43 27.55 -6.20
CA ALA A 318 -5.82 26.37 -5.64
C ALA A 318 -4.30 26.34 -5.87
N LEU A 319 -3.56 25.89 -4.87
CA LEU A 319 -2.11 25.74 -4.94
C LEU A 319 -1.76 24.38 -5.57
N MET A 320 -0.78 24.39 -6.48
CA MET A 320 -0.18 23.15 -6.99
C MET A 320 1.05 22.80 -6.16
N ILE A 321 0.95 21.74 -5.38
CA ILE A 321 2.06 21.23 -4.55
C ILE A 321 2.86 20.24 -5.40
N PRO A 322 4.19 20.42 -5.50
CA PRO A 322 5.01 19.55 -6.32
C PRO A 322 5.08 18.11 -5.78
N PRO A 323 5.49 17.15 -6.62
CA PRO A 323 5.65 15.76 -6.22
C PRO A 323 6.78 15.54 -5.22
N GLY A 324 6.79 14.38 -4.60
CA GLY A 324 7.87 13.91 -3.75
C GLY A 324 7.38 13.11 -2.55
N PRO A 325 8.29 12.49 -1.80
CA PRO A 325 7.94 11.60 -0.68
C PRO A 325 7.13 12.31 0.40
N ASN A 326 7.40 13.59 0.65
CA ASN A 326 6.68 14.43 1.62
C ASN A 326 5.46 15.16 1.01
N SER A 327 5.03 14.78 -0.20
CA SER A 327 3.71 15.21 -0.69
C SER A 327 2.60 14.53 0.12
N PRO A 328 1.51 15.24 0.45
CA PRO A 328 0.36 14.64 1.14
C PRO A 328 -0.25 13.43 0.43
N VAL A 329 -0.02 13.30 -0.88
CA VAL A 329 -0.44 12.15 -1.69
C VAL A 329 0.73 11.19 -1.98
N GLY A 330 1.87 11.38 -1.35
CA GLY A 330 3.07 10.54 -1.54
C GLY A 330 3.57 10.52 -2.98
N ILE A 331 4.12 9.37 -3.37
CA ILE A 331 4.82 9.20 -4.65
C ILE A 331 3.99 8.46 -5.73
N ILE A 332 2.84 7.91 -5.38
CA ILE A 332 1.92 7.21 -6.29
C ILE A 332 0.51 7.71 -6.03
N TRP A 333 -0.25 7.92 -7.10
CA TRP A 333 -1.68 8.17 -7.08
C TRP A 333 -2.41 7.17 -7.96
N CYS A 334 -3.43 6.50 -7.40
CA CYS A 334 -4.31 5.56 -8.05
C CYS A 334 -5.75 6.05 -7.91
N GLY A 335 -6.24 6.82 -8.89
CA GLY A 335 -7.59 7.39 -8.90
C GLY A 335 -8.63 6.42 -9.45
N THR A 336 -9.82 6.39 -8.85
CA THR A 336 -10.94 5.57 -9.33
C THR A 336 -11.87 6.37 -10.26
N THR A 337 -12.82 5.68 -10.92
CA THR A 337 -13.90 6.32 -11.69
C THR A 337 -14.82 7.17 -10.82
N ARG A 338 -14.82 6.99 -9.50
CA ARG A 338 -15.49 7.88 -8.56
C ARG A 338 -14.59 9.08 -8.26
N PRO A 339 -14.98 10.29 -8.64
CA PRO A 339 -14.21 11.50 -8.31
C PRO A 339 -13.96 11.62 -6.80
N GLY A 340 -12.74 12.05 -6.43
CA GLY A 340 -12.36 12.26 -5.04
C GLY A 340 -12.01 10.99 -4.26
N ILE A 341 -12.03 9.82 -4.89
CA ILE A 341 -11.62 8.56 -4.27
C ILE A 341 -10.37 8.02 -4.99
N GLY A 342 -9.34 7.73 -4.21
CA GLY A 342 -8.11 7.13 -4.71
C GLY A 342 -7.29 6.51 -3.59
N MET A 343 -6.35 5.64 -3.99
CA MET A 343 -5.31 5.08 -3.14
C MET A 343 -4.01 5.82 -3.45
N HIS A 344 -3.23 6.16 -2.43
CA HIS A 344 -2.00 6.93 -2.62
C HIS A 344 -1.01 6.73 -1.48
N GLY A 345 0.25 7.12 -1.71
CA GLY A 345 1.28 7.16 -0.68
C GLY A 345 1.03 8.20 0.41
N THR A 346 1.93 8.31 1.37
CA THR A 346 1.84 9.28 2.47
C THR A 346 3.20 9.83 2.85
N SER A 347 3.23 11.07 3.34
CA SER A 347 4.40 11.68 4.00
C SER A 347 4.66 11.16 5.41
N ASP A 348 3.68 10.47 6.01
CA ASP A 348 3.70 10.12 7.43
C ASP A 348 3.36 8.63 7.61
N PRO A 349 4.28 7.72 7.21
CA PRO A 349 4.03 6.27 7.19
C PRO A 349 3.71 5.70 8.58
N GLU A 350 4.25 6.27 9.66
CA GLU A 350 3.99 5.87 11.04
C GLU A 350 2.54 6.12 11.48
N THR A 351 1.79 6.96 10.72
CA THR A 351 0.39 7.26 11.03
C THR A 351 -0.60 6.30 10.38
N ILE A 352 -0.13 5.36 9.56
CA ILE A 352 -0.99 4.37 8.90
C ILE A 352 -1.78 3.58 9.95
N GLY A 353 -3.11 3.54 9.76
CA GLY A 353 -4.06 2.90 10.66
C GLY A 353 -4.34 3.65 11.97
N ARG A 354 -3.56 4.68 12.31
CA ARG A 354 -3.69 5.45 13.55
C ARG A 354 -4.39 6.80 13.37
N SER A 355 -4.63 7.20 12.14
CA SER A 355 -5.29 8.46 11.78
C SER A 355 -6.46 8.21 10.83
N ARG A 356 -7.13 9.26 10.37
CA ARG A 356 -8.18 9.19 9.35
C ARG A 356 -7.93 10.28 8.30
N SER A 357 -8.08 9.94 7.03
CA SER A 357 -7.94 10.85 5.91
C SER A 357 -9.24 11.62 5.60
N ALA A 358 -9.17 12.58 4.68
CA ALA A 358 -10.33 13.30 4.18
C ALA A 358 -11.04 12.57 3.02
N GLY A 359 -11.03 11.22 3.00
CA GLY A 359 -11.76 10.40 2.02
C GLY A 359 -10.90 9.41 1.23
N CYS A 360 -9.66 9.75 0.93
CA CYS A 360 -8.73 8.88 0.21
C CYS A 360 -8.14 7.76 1.09
N ILE A 361 -7.59 6.75 0.47
CA ILE A 361 -6.95 5.59 1.09
C ILE A 361 -5.44 5.80 1.06
N ARG A 362 -4.81 5.92 2.23
CA ARG A 362 -3.36 6.14 2.36
C ARG A 362 -2.62 4.84 2.58
N LEU A 363 -1.47 4.68 1.90
CA LEU A 363 -0.50 3.60 2.11
C LEU A 363 0.87 4.22 2.44
N CYS A 364 1.77 3.45 3.05
CA CYS A 364 3.20 3.82 3.05
C CYS A 364 3.72 3.92 1.62
N ASN A 365 4.69 4.80 1.34
CA ASN A 365 5.22 4.97 -0.01
C ASN A 365 5.84 3.67 -0.56
N TRP A 366 6.56 2.91 0.25
CA TRP A 366 7.14 1.61 -0.16
C TRP A 366 6.09 0.54 -0.48
N ASN A 367 4.86 0.63 0.08
CA ASN A 367 3.75 -0.23 -0.34
C ASN A 367 3.02 0.34 -1.56
N ALA A 368 2.87 1.66 -1.65
CA ALA A 368 2.21 2.31 -2.77
C ALA A 368 2.94 2.05 -4.10
N ILE A 369 4.29 2.01 -4.10
CA ILE A 369 5.07 1.71 -5.30
C ILE A 369 4.87 0.28 -5.81
N GLN A 370 4.37 -0.65 -4.99
CA GLN A 370 4.05 -2.01 -5.42
C GLN A 370 2.74 -2.05 -6.23
N LEU A 371 1.83 -1.10 -6.03
CA LEU A 371 0.53 -1.11 -6.70
C LEU A 371 0.63 -1.22 -8.23
N PRO A 372 1.50 -0.46 -8.93
CA PRO A 372 1.65 -0.60 -10.38
C PRO A 372 2.14 -1.97 -10.86
N HIS A 373 2.76 -2.77 -10.01
CA HIS A 373 3.18 -4.13 -10.32
C HIS A 373 2.08 -5.15 -10.05
N LEU A 374 1.07 -4.75 -9.29
CA LEU A 374 -0.02 -5.61 -8.85
C LEU A 374 -1.35 -5.32 -9.56
N ILE A 375 -1.62 -4.06 -9.94
CA ILE A 375 -2.88 -3.63 -10.57
C ILE A 375 -2.61 -2.56 -11.63
N ARG A 376 -3.56 -2.38 -12.55
CA ARG A 376 -3.53 -1.31 -13.56
C ARG A 376 -4.91 -0.64 -13.68
N PRO A 377 -5.00 0.52 -14.37
CA PRO A 377 -6.28 1.07 -14.80
C PRO A 377 -7.15 -0.03 -15.41
N GLY A 378 -8.44 -0.04 -15.11
CA GLY A 378 -9.37 -1.13 -15.43
C GLY A 378 -9.66 -2.07 -14.27
N ALA A 379 -8.74 -2.26 -13.31
CA ALA A 379 -8.96 -3.09 -12.13
C ALA A 379 -10.18 -2.63 -11.32
N THR A 380 -10.91 -3.58 -10.76
CA THR A 380 -12.07 -3.28 -9.90
C THR A 380 -11.59 -2.90 -8.50
N VAL A 381 -12.14 -1.83 -7.93
CA VAL A 381 -11.87 -1.38 -6.55
C VAL A 381 -13.18 -1.38 -5.78
N GLU A 382 -13.30 -2.30 -4.83
CA GLU A 382 -14.43 -2.40 -3.90
C GLU A 382 -14.02 -1.80 -2.55
N ILE A 383 -14.80 -0.86 -2.04
CA ILE A 383 -14.61 -0.27 -0.72
C ILE A 383 -15.78 -0.69 0.19
N ARG A 384 -15.47 -1.31 1.33
CA ARG A 384 -16.43 -1.86 2.27
C ARG A 384 -16.03 -1.67 3.74
#